data_0f4eed9e700ee7972834c9fe248cdba5
#
_entry.id   0f4eed9e700ee7972834c9fe248cdba5
#
_cell.length_a   1.000
_cell.length_b   1.000
_cell.length_c   1.000
_cell.angle_alpha   90.00
_cell.angle_beta   90.00
_cell.angle_gamma   90.00
#
_symmetry.space_group_name_H-M   'P 1'
#
loop_
_entity.id
_entity.type
_entity.pdbx_description
1 polymer ?
#
loop_
_entity_poly.entity_id
_entity_poly.type
_entity_poly.pdbx_seq_one_letter_code
_entity_poly.pdbx_strand_id
1 'polypeptide(L)'
;MKKINSQQCLIAFKEWQIVAQAMIRGEQTVILRKGGISEGKKGFQWLHDRFFLFPSFFHEQTNRVKPNPNGSKRTLESVERVDGKISLDIYIEAMSTGLITDWREVRKLDPFHIWSEATIRERYEWGDKPGISYAVVQPYFLKEPLFLEDRASFGGCRSWIGLPSKEGSGWREWSKQATNVAPTCGRPDWLL
;
A
#
# COMPACT_ATOMS: atom_id res chain seq x y z
N MET A 1 20.78 8.78 -15.45
CA MET A 1 20.54 9.01 -14.01
C MET A 1 20.03 10.44 -13.83
N LYS A 2 18.72 10.63 -13.58
CA LYS A 2 18.16 11.95 -13.25
C LYS A 2 18.43 12.21 -11.77
N LYS A 3 19.18 13.26 -11.47
CA LYS A 3 19.35 13.78 -10.10
C LYS A 3 17.97 14.16 -9.55
N ILE A 4 17.51 13.43 -8.55
CA ILE A 4 16.30 13.77 -7.79
C ILE A 4 16.69 14.93 -6.88
N ASN A 5 16.01 16.04 -7.09
CA ASN A 5 16.19 17.28 -6.34
C ASN A 5 15.85 17.06 -4.86
N SER A 6 16.71 17.47 -3.95
CA SER A 6 16.73 17.12 -2.52
C SER A 6 15.72 17.85 -1.62
N GLN A 7 14.62 18.34 -2.14
CA GLN A 7 13.44 18.64 -1.32
C GLN A 7 12.55 17.40 -1.31
N GLN A 8 12.80 16.48 -0.38
CA GLN A 8 11.99 15.28 -0.20
C GLN A 8 10.64 15.68 0.38
N CYS A 9 9.67 15.97 -0.49
CA CYS A 9 8.27 15.97 -0.08
C CYS A 9 7.95 14.57 0.45
N LEU A 10 7.36 14.49 1.63
CA LEU A 10 6.83 13.25 2.14
C LEU A 10 5.69 12.79 1.23
N ILE A 11 5.67 11.51 0.89
CA ILE A 11 4.69 10.92 -0.01
C ILE A 11 3.92 9.84 0.73
N ALA A 12 2.63 9.78 0.51
CA ALA A 12 1.79 8.68 0.95
C ALA A 12 1.15 7.96 -0.24
N PHE A 13 0.95 6.67 -0.07
CA PHE A 13 0.26 5.79 -1.00
C PHE A 13 -1.08 5.37 -0.40
N LYS A 14 -2.17 5.58 -1.12
CA LYS A 14 -3.49 5.15 -0.68
C LYS A 14 -3.61 3.63 -0.78
N GLU A 15 -3.91 3.01 0.34
CA GLU A 15 -4.24 1.60 0.38
C GLU A 15 -5.46 1.36 1.29
N TRP A 16 -6.17 0.28 1.06
CA TRP A 16 -7.31 -0.06 1.89
C TRP A 16 -6.87 -0.34 3.33
N GLN A 17 -7.66 0.13 4.29
CA GLN A 17 -7.36 -0.03 5.71
C GLN A 17 -7.14 -1.49 6.11
N ILE A 18 -7.96 -2.41 5.60
CA ILE A 18 -7.82 -3.85 5.88
C ILE A 18 -6.48 -4.43 5.38
N VAL A 19 -5.94 -3.88 4.29
CA VAL A 19 -4.60 -4.25 3.77
C VAL A 19 -3.51 -3.66 4.64
N ALA A 20 -3.64 -2.40 5.07
CA ALA A 20 -2.71 -1.78 6.00
C ALA A 20 -2.60 -2.59 7.31
N GLN A 21 -3.74 -3.00 7.86
CA GLN A 21 -3.80 -3.88 9.04
C GLN A 21 -3.11 -5.23 8.79
N ALA A 22 -3.32 -5.84 7.63
CA ALA A 22 -2.65 -7.10 7.28
C ALA A 22 -1.13 -6.93 7.16
N MET A 23 -0.65 -5.79 6.66
CA MET A 23 0.78 -5.49 6.60
C MET A 23 1.39 -5.35 8.00
N ILE A 24 0.71 -4.67 8.94
CA ILE A 24 1.17 -4.56 10.35
C ILE A 24 1.27 -5.95 11.00
N ARG A 25 0.36 -6.87 10.68
CA ARG A 25 0.38 -8.25 11.19
C ARG A 25 1.36 -9.17 10.46
N GLY A 26 2.09 -8.65 9.44
CA GLY A 26 3.00 -9.44 8.62
C GLY A 26 2.31 -10.40 7.65
N GLU A 27 0.99 -10.29 7.47
CA GLU A 27 0.17 -11.16 6.61
C GLU A 27 0.15 -10.72 5.14
N GLN A 28 0.77 -9.59 4.82
CA GLN A 28 0.87 -9.08 3.46
C GLN A 28 2.21 -8.40 3.21
N THR A 29 2.89 -8.83 2.15
CA THR A 29 4.20 -8.31 1.70
C THR A 29 4.21 -7.90 0.24
N VAL A 30 3.05 -7.95 -0.43
CA VAL A 30 2.90 -7.53 -1.82
C VAL A 30 1.73 -6.56 -1.96
N ILE A 31 1.96 -5.42 -2.59
CA ILE A 31 0.89 -4.52 -3.04
C ILE A 31 0.59 -4.82 -4.50
N LEU A 32 -0.70 -4.98 -4.82
CA LEU A 32 -1.18 -5.26 -6.17
C LEU A 32 -2.09 -4.13 -6.66
N ARG A 33 -1.74 -3.52 -7.79
CA ARG A 33 -2.46 -2.38 -8.36
C ARG A 33 -2.76 -2.58 -9.85
N LYS A 34 -3.92 -2.10 -10.23
CA LYS A 34 -4.28 -1.85 -11.62
C LYS A 34 -4.55 -0.35 -11.77
N GLY A 35 -4.11 0.25 -12.86
CA GLY A 35 -4.36 1.66 -13.11
C GLY A 35 -5.85 1.99 -13.11
N GLY A 36 -6.21 3.14 -12.50
CA GLY A 36 -7.57 3.67 -12.48
C GLY A 36 -7.78 4.81 -13.48
N ILE A 37 -9.01 5.34 -13.54
CA ILE A 37 -9.42 6.43 -14.45
C ILE A 37 -8.53 7.68 -14.28
N SER A 38 -8.10 7.98 -13.05
CA SER A 38 -7.28 9.16 -12.76
C SER A 38 -5.80 9.02 -13.13
N GLU A 39 -5.32 7.82 -13.46
CA GLU A 39 -3.93 7.56 -13.84
C GLU A 39 -3.72 7.63 -15.36
N GLY A 40 -4.80 7.91 -16.11
CA GLY A 40 -4.80 8.18 -17.54
C GLY A 40 -4.36 6.99 -18.40
N LYS A 41 -4.04 7.25 -19.68
CA LYS A 41 -3.68 6.23 -20.67
C LYS A 41 -2.42 5.41 -20.35
N LYS A 42 -1.56 5.91 -19.46
CA LYS A 42 -0.32 5.20 -19.07
C LYS A 42 -0.54 4.15 -17.98
N GLY A 43 -1.72 4.12 -17.36
CA GLY A 43 -2.02 3.22 -16.24
C GLY A 43 -1.22 3.58 -14.97
N PHE A 44 -1.29 2.69 -13.98
CA PHE A 44 -0.58 2.85 -12.73
C PHE A 44 0.93 2.73 -12.91
N GLN A 45 1.68 3.59 -12.22
CA GLN A 45 3.14 3.57 -12.18
C GLN A 45 3.65 3.67 -10.74
N TRP A 46 4.67 2.88 -10.41
CA TRP A 46 5.42 3.02 -9.18
C TRP A 46 6.36 4.22 -9.31
N LEU A 47 6.02 5.33 -8.63
CA LEU A 47 6.76 6.60 -8.72
C LEU A 47 7.78 6.74 -7.59
N HIS A 48 7.58 6.03 -6.49
CA HIS A 48 8.37 6.15 -5.27
C HIS A 48 8.65 4.76 -4.70
N ASP A 49 9.84 4.58 -4.17
CA ASP A 49 10.30 3.36 -3.47
C ASP A 49 10.08 3.43 -1.96
N ARG A 50 9.78 4.63 -1.43
CA ARG A 50 9.57 4.89 0.00
C ARG A 50 8.37 5.80 0.19
N PHE A 51 7.42 5.38 1.05
CA PHE A 51 6.17 6.12 1.24
C PHE A 51 5.45 5.69 2.52
N PHE A 52 4.60 6.57 3.04
CA PHE A 52 3.63 6.22 4.07
C PHE A 52 2.42 5.51 3.47
N LEU A 53 1.78 4.62 4.22
CA LEU A 53 0.46 4.15 3.84
C LEU A 53 -0.60 5.13 4.33
N PHE A 54 -1.44 5.59 3.39
CA PHE A 54 -2.61 6.40 3.69
C PHE A 54 -3.84 5.48 3.68
N PRO A 55 -4.46 5.24 4.85
CA PRO A 55 -5.60 4.33 4.94
C PRO A 55 -6.80 4.91 4.21
N SER A 56 -7.39 4.12 3.33
CA SER A 56 -8.66 4.45 2.67
C SER A 56 -9.77 3.54 3.15
N PHE A 57 -10.96 4.13 3.33
CA PHE A 57 -12.14 3.43 3.80
C PHE A 57 -13.07 3.15 2.64
N PHE A 58 -13.41 1.89 2.46
CA PHE A 58 -14.42 1.42 1.55
C PHE A 58 -15.28 0.38 2.26
N HIS A 59 -16.59 0.51 2.19
CA HIS A 59 -17.52 -0.27 3.00
C HIS A 59 -17.44 -1.78 2.78
N GLU A 60 -17.07 -2.20 1.56
CA GLU A 60 -17.04 -3.60 1.16
C GLU A 60 -15.68 -4.27 1.28
N GLN A 61 -14.69 -3.63 1.92
CA GLN A 61 -13.32 -4.17 1.99
C GLN A 61 -13.28 -5.61 2.51
N THR A 62 -14.07 -5.92 3.52
CA THR A 62 -14.11 -7.26 4.14
C THR A 62 -14.64 -8.35 3.22
N ASN A 63 -15.40 -8.00 2.18
CA ASN A 63 -15.95 -8.95 1.20
C ASN A 63 -14.97 -9.21 0.04
N ARG A 64 -13.92 -8.41 -0.08
CA ARG A 64 -12.93 -8.46 -1.15
C ARG A 64 -11.65 -9.18 -0.77
N VAL A 65 -11.55 -9.68 0.44
CA VAL A 65 -10.36 -10.33 1.00
C VAL A 65 -10.65 -11.77 1.44
N LYS A 66 -9.60 -12.57 1.56
CA LYS A 66 -9.65 -13.91 2.12
C LYS A 66 -10.03 -13.86 3.61
N PRO A 67 -10.69 -14.89 4.15
CA PRO A 67 -10.91 -15.01 5.60
C PRO A 67 -9.57 -15.09 6.35
N ASN A 68 -9.63 -14.96 7.65
CA ASN A 68 -8.49 -15.28 8.52
C ASN A 68 -8.09 -16.76 8.40
N PRO A 69 -6.86 -17.14 8.79
CA PRO A 69 -6.42 -18.53 8.74
C PRO A 69 -7.31 -19.51 9.54
N ASN A 70 -7.99 -19.03 10.57
CA ASN A 70 -8.98 -19.82 11.36
C ASN A 70 -10.38 -19.88 10.72
N GLY A 71 -10.55 -19.38 9.49
CA GLY A 71 -11.81 -19.36 8.78
C GLY A 71 -12.76 -18.20 9.15
N SER A 72 -12.47 -17.41 10.17
CA SER A 72 -13.31 -16.26 10.54
C SER A 72 -13.22 -15.13 9.51
N LYS A 73 -14.32 -14.38 9.36
CA LYS A 73 -14.32 -13.18 8.51
C LYS A 73 -13.36 -12.14 9.07
N ARG A 74 -12.58 -11.49 8.20
CA ARG A 74 -11.76 -10.35 8.61
C ARG A 74 -12.65 -9.18 8.99
N THR A 75 -12.28 -8.51 10.08
CA THR A 75 -12.94 -7.30 10.56
C THR A 75 -12.11 -6.07 10.19
N LEU A 76 -12.79 -4.99 9.90
CA LEU A 76 -12.17 -3.70 9.69
C LEU A 76 -12.10 -2.97 11.05
N GLU A 77 -10.88 -2.82 11.57
CA GLU A 77 -10.67 -1.99 12.75
C GLU A 77 -10.83 -0.52 12.36
N SER A 78 -11.50 0.25 13.20
CA SER A 78 -11.60 1.69 12.98
C SER A 78 -10.20 2.32 13.03
N VAL A 79 -9.90 3.21 12.10
CA VAL A 79 -8.76 4.11 12.28
C VAL A 79 -9.17 5.11 13.34
N GLU A 80 -8.46 5.10 14.44
CA GLU A 80 -8.63 6.15 15.43
C GLU A 80 -8.27 7.49 14.80
N ARG A 81 -9.27 8.35 14.67
CA ARG A 81 -9.03 9.75 14.42
C ARG A 81 -8.72 10.39 15.76
N VAL A 82 -7.47 10.67 16.00
CA VAL A 82 -7.06 11.43 17.20
C VAL A 82 -7.27 12.91 16.88
N ASP A 83 -8.16 13.56 17.61
CA ASP A 83 -8.50 14.98 17.43
C ASP A 83 -8.88 15.36 15.99
N GLY A 84 -9.60 14.49 15.29
CA GLY A 84 -10.02 14.72 13.90
C GLY A 84 -8.91 14.56 12.86
N LYS A 85 -7.71 14.16 13.26
CA LYS A 85 -6.56 13.94 12.37
C LYS A 85 -6.44 12.49 11.92
N ILE A 86 -5.93 12.32 10.73
CA ILE A 86 -5.59 11.00 10.17
C ILE A 86 -4.21 10.61 10.70
N SER A 87 -4.10 9.43 11.29
CA SER A 87 -2.84 8.85 11.72
C SER A 87 -2.21 8.04 10.59
N LEU A 88 -0.93 8.29 10.29
CA LEU A 88 -0.11 7.44 9.42
C LEU A 88 0.97 6.80 10.27
N ASP A 89 0.80 5.54 10.57
CA ASP A 89 1.65 4.74 11.44
C ASP A 89 2.46 3.67 10.70
N ILE A 90 2.23 3.54 9.37
CA ILE A 90 2.91 2.57 8.52
C ILE A 90 3.75 3.29 7.49
N TYR A 91 5.01 2.90 7.46
CA TYR A 91 5.95 3.29 6.43
C TYR A 91 6.35 2.07 5.60
N ILE A 92 6.50 2.25 4.31
CA ILE A 92 6.80 1.20 3.34
C ILE A 92 8.11 1.50 2.62
N GLU A 93 8.93 0.47 2.46
CA GLU A 93 10.03 0.43 1.51
C GLU A 93 9.71 -0.63 0.43
N ALA A 94 9.61 -0.21 -0.83
CA ALA A 94 9.42 -1.10 -1.96
C ALA A 94 10.78 -1.69 -2.36
N MET A 95 10.90 -3.00 -2.25
CA MET A 95 12.13 -3.76 -2.56
C MET A 95 12.22 -4.06 -4.05
N SER A 96 11.08 -4.33 -4.68
CA SER A 96 10.97 -4.61 -6.11
C SER A 96 9.59 -4.19 -6.61
N THR A 97 9.53 -3.72 -7.84
CA THR A 97 8.27 -3.32 -8.49
C THR A 97 8.25 -3.75 -9.95
N GLY A 98 7.07 -4.04 -10.47
CA GLY A 98 6.94 -4.42 -11.87
C GLY A 98 5.50 -4.62 -12.31
N LEU A 99 5.35 -5.22 -13.49
CA LEU A 99 4.08 -5.58 -14.11
C LEU A 99 4.09 -7.07 -14.44
N ILE A 100 3.05 -7.78 -14.03
CA ILE A 100 2.82 -9.18 -14.37
C ILE A 100 1.65 -9.27 -15.36
N THR A 101 1.88 -9.91 -16.51
CA THR A 101 0.90 -10.09 -17.58
C THR A 101 0.48 -11.55 -17.78
N ASP A 102 1.12 -12.50 -17.12
CA ASP A 102 0.71 -13.91 -17.07
C ASP A 102 -0.07 -14.19 -15.80
N TRP A 103 -1.31 -14.60 -15.92
CA TRP A 103 -2.17 -14.94 -14.79
C TRP A 103 -1.60 -16.05 -13.89
N ARG A 104 -0.87 -17.01 -14.47
CA ARG A 104 -0.22 -18.08 -13.70
C ARG A 104 0.81 -17.52 -12.70
N GLU A 105 1.55 -16.49 -13.12
CA GLU A 105 2.50 -15.81 -12.26
C GLU A 105 1.80 -14.96 -11.18
N VAL A 106 0.68 -14.31 -11.53
CA VAL A 106 -0.14 -13.57 -10.55
C VAL A 106 -0.64 -14.52 -9.44
N ARG A 107 -1.09 -15.72 -9.79
CA ARG A 107 -1.58 -16.71 -8.81
C ARG A 107 -0.50 -17.18 -7.82
N LYS A 108 0.77 -17.18 -8.21
CA LYS A 108 1.87 -17.50 -7.30
C LYS A 108 2.03 -16.47 -6.17
N LEU A 109 1.46 -15.27 -6.32
CA LEU A 109 1.46 -14.24 -5.28
C LEU A 109 0.41 -14.49 -4.19
N ASP A 110 -0.51 -15.43 -4.37
CA ASP A 110 -1.62 -15.68 -3.45
C ASP A 110 -1.20 -15.84 -1.96
N PRO A 111 -0.10 -16.50 -1.61
CA PRO A 111 0.34 -16.61 -0.22
C PRO A 111 0.79 -15.29 0.41
N PHE A 112 1.12 -14.27 -0.39
CA PHE A 112 1.77 -13.03 0.07
C PHE A 112 0.83 -11.84 0.19
N HIS A 113 -0.48 -12.07 0.04
CA HIS A 113 -1.50 -11.04 0.19
C HIS A 113 -2.84 -11.59 0.68
N ILE A 114 -3.67 -10.72 1.24
CA ILE A 114 -5.00 -11.08 1.78
C ILE A 114 -6.14 -10.96 0.77
N TRP A 115 -5.91 -10.46 -0.44
CA TRP A 115 -6.97 -10.30 -1.45
C TRP A 115 -7.59 -11.64 -1.84
N SER A 116 -8.91 -11.68 -2.06
CA SER A 116 -9.55 -12.85 -2.69
C SER A 116 -9.10 -12.99 -4.14
N GLU A 117 -9.06 -14.23 -4.65
CA GLU A 117 -8.71 -14.49 -6.07
C GLU A 117 -9.65 -13.73 -7.02
N ALA A 118 -10.95 -13.67 -6.70
CA ALA A 118 -11.93 -12.93 -7.49
C ALA A 118 -11.58 -11.44 -7.61
N THR A 119 -11.17 -10.80 -6.50
CA THR A 119 -10.76 -9.40 -6.50
C THR A 119 -9.51 -9.16 -7.34
N ILE A 120 -8.51 -10.05 -7.24
CA ILE A 120 -7.28 -9.93 -8.02
C ILE A 120 -7.56 -10.20 -9.50
N ARG A 121 -8.43 -11.16 -9.80
CA ARG A 121 -8.84 -11.47 -11.17
C ARG A 121 -9.54 -10.29 -11.83
N GLU A 122 -10.50 -9.67 -11.15
CA GLU A 122 -11.18 -8.46 -11.60
C GLU A 122 -10.17 -7.33 -11.90
N ARG A 123 -9.21 -7.09 -11.00
CA ARG A 123 -8.17 -6.09 -11.21
C ARG A 123 -7.26 -6.43 -12.39
N TYR A 124 -6.84 -7.69 -12.51
CA TYR A 124 -5.96 -8.16 -13.58
C TYR A 124 -6.60 -7.98 -14.95
N GLU A 125 -7.90 -8.28 -15.09
CA GLU A 125 -8.67 -8.19 -16.33
C GLU A 125 -9.17 -6.78 -16.65
N TRP A 126 -9.11 -5.86 -15.69
CA TRP A 126 -9.57 -4.48 -15.91
C TRP A 126 -8.81 -3.78 -17.04
N GLY A 127 -9.56 -3.05 -17.90
CA GLY A 127 -9.01 -2.25 -19.02
C GLY A 127 -8.66 -3.10 -20.24
N ASP A 128 -8.00 -2.47 -21.22
CA ASP A 128 -7.79 -3.04 -22.56
C ASP A 128 -6.80 -4.22 -22.58
N LYS A 129 -5.90 -4.27 -21.62
CA LYS A 129 -4.85 -5.31 -21.55
C LYS A 129 -4.81 -5.94 -20.16
N PRO A 130 -4.89 -7.28 -20.07
CA PRO A 130 -4.68 -7.98 -18.82
C PRO A 130 -3.29 -7.70 -18.25
N GLY A 131 -3.24 -7.61 -16.93
CA GLY A 131 -1.98 -7.38 -16.21
C GLY A 131 -2.22 -6.69 -14.87
N ILE A 132 -1.29 -6.83 -13.96
CA ILE A 132 -1.34 -6.21 -12.63
C ILE A 132 0.04 -5.71 -12.22
N SER A 133 0.12 -4.48 -11.76
CA SER A 133 1.34 -3.92 -11.20
C SER A 133 1.52 -4.40 -9.77
N TYR A 134 2.75 -4.80 -9.42
CA TYR A 134 3.11 -5.26 -8.09
C TYR A 134 4.22 -4.43 -7.48
N ALA A 135 4.25 -4.40 -6.15
CA ALA A 135 5.42 -4.07 -5.36
C ALA A 135 5.62 -5.13 -4.28
N VAL A 136 6.82 -5.70 -4.19
CA VAL A 136 7.27 -6.45 -3.02
C VAL A 136 7.74 -5.45 -2.00
N VAL A 137 7.22 -5.50 -0.79
CA VAL A 137 7.41 -4.43 0.20
C VAL A 137 7.90 -4.92 1.55
N GLN A 138 8.64 -4.06 2.23
CA GLN A 138 8.95 -4.16 3.63
C GLN A 138 8.15 -3.10 4.39
N PRO A 139 7.14 -3.50 5.18
CA PRO A 139 6.44 -2.59 6.08
C PRO A 139 7.26 -2.30 7.34
N TYR A 140 7.12 -1.08 7.84
CA TYR A 140 7.65 -0.63 9.12
C TYR A 140 6.54 0.03 9.91
N PHE A 141 6.45 -0.28 11.19
CA PHE A 141 5.56 0.39 12.12
C PHE A 141 6.29 1.56 12.78
N LEU A 142 5.63 2.73 12.81
CA LEU A 142 6.15 3.93 13.44
C LEU A 142 5.70 4.01 14.90
N LYS A 143 6.64 4.19 15.82
CA LYS A 143 6.31 4.39 17.26
C LYS A 143 5.55 5.69 17.49
N GLU A 144 5.88 6.71 16.70
CA GLU A 144 5.23 8.02 16.72
C GLU A 144 4.56 8.24 15.36
N PRO A 145 3.23 8.10 15.27
CA PRO A 145 2.50 8.29 14.01
C PRO A 145 2.64 9.73 13.47
N LEU A 146 2.60 9.87 12.16
CA LEU A 146 2.43 11.16 11.52
C LEU A 146 0.95 11.54 11.51
N PHE A 147 0.57 12.60 12.20
CA PHE A 147 -0.78 13.11 12.23
C PHE A 147 -1.00 14.15 11.11
N LEU A 148 -2.05 13.96 10.33
CA LEU A 148 -2.43 14.85 9.22
C LEU A 148 -3.82 15.41 9.44
N GLU A 149 -3.98 16.71 9.23
CA GLU A 149 -5.32 17.32 9.09
C GLU A 149 -6.04 16.66 7.90
N ASP A 150 -7.27 16.20 8.11
CA ASP A 150 -8.09 15.66 7.01
C ASP A 150 -8.43 16.78 6.02
N ARG A 151 -8.05 16.61 4.77
CA ARG A 151 -8.22 17.61 3.72
C ARG A 151 -8.97 17.02 2.54
N ALA A 152 -9.87 17.80 1.95
CA ALA A 152 -10.58 17.41 0.73
C ALA A 152 -9.62 17.01 -0.41
N SER A 153 -8.40 17.59 -0.44
CA SER A 153 -7.35 17.24 -1.41
C SER A 153 -6.83 15.81 -1.28
N PHE A 154 -7.04 15.14 -0.14
CA PHE A 154 -6.72 13.71 0.04
C PHE A 154 -7.80 12.80 -0.53
N GLY A 155 -8.96 13.33 -0.91
CA GLY A 155 -10.03 12.58 -1.57
C GLY A 155 -9.70 12.14 -3.00
N GLY A 156 -10.66 11.46 -3.65
CA GLY A 156 -10.58 11.02 -5.04
C GLY A 156 -9.74 9.74 -5.25
N CYS A 157 -9.69 9.30 -6.53
CA CYS A 157 -9.13 8.00 -6.93
C CYS A 157 -7.61 8.01 -7.19
N ARG A 158 -6.87 8.98 -6.65
CA ARG A 158 -5.40 9.05 -6.80
C ARG A 158 -4.71 8.06 -5.88
N SER A 159 -3.72 7.34 -6.39
CA SER A 159 -2.90 6.41 -5.60
C SER A 159 -1.85 7.14 -4.76
N TRP A 160 -1.29 8.24 -5.26
CA TRP A 160 -0.22 8.99 -4.61
C TRP A 160 -0.70 10.33 -4.05
N ILE A 161 -0.28 10.65 -2.83
CA ILE A 161 -0.60 11.90 -2.13
C ILE A 161 0.70 12.54 -1.66
N GLY A 162 0.91 13.81 -2.05
CA GLY A 162 1.95 14.65 -1.44
C GLY A 162 1.53 15.08 -0.04
N LEU A 163 2.37 14.84 0.95
CA LEU A 163 2.13 15.24 2.32
C LEU A 163 2.78 16.59 2.62
N PRO A 164 2.18 17.43 3.47
CA PRO A 164 2.84 18.63 3.95
C PRO A 164 4.09 18.22 4.75
N SER A 165 5.26 18.65 4.31
CA SER A 165 6.51 18.48 5.07
C SER A 165 6.79 19.73 5.87
N LYS A 166 7.17 19.59 7.15
CA LYS A 166 7.91 20.64 7.86
C LYS A 166 9.32 20.67 7.28
N GLU A 167 9.90 21.86 7.10
CA GLU A 167 11.30 21.99 6.69
C GLU A 167 12.20 21.16 7.63
N GLY A 168 13.04 20.29 7.03
CA GLY A 168 13.97 19.44 7.77
C GLY A 168 13.48 18.03 8.12
N SER A 169 12.18 17.70 8.04
CA SER A 169 11.68 16.34 8.28
C SER A 169 11.85 15.48 7.02
N GLY A 170 13.03 14.92 6.85
CA GLY A 170 13.31 13.96 5.78
C GLY A 170 13.08 12.51 6.22
N TRP A 171 13.00 11.60 5.24
CA TRP A 171 12.95 10.15 5.46
C TRP A 171 13.88 9.62 6.55
N ARG A 172 15.10 10.17 6.67
CA ARG A 172 16.11 9.73 7.66
C ARG A 172 15.65 9.90 9.11
N GLU A 173 14.77 10.84 9.40
CA GLU A 173 14.23 11.05 10.73
C GLU A 173 13.20 9.98 11.08
N TRP A 174 12.30 9.66 10.14
CA TRP A 174 11.28 8.65 10.31
C TRP A 174 11.85 7.22 10.40
N SER A 175 12.91 6.92 9.64
CA SER A 175 13.55 5.59 9.67
C SER A 175 14.14 5.24 11.04
N LYS A 176 14.53 6.24 11.86
CA LYS A 176 15.10 6.01 13.20
C LYS A 176 14.08 5.49 14.21
N GLN A 177 12.81 5.81 14.02
CA GLN A 177 11.72 5.38 14.91
C GLN A 177 10.88 4.22 14.31
N ALA A 178 11.21 3.78 13.13
CA ALA A 178 10.51 2.72 12.42
C ALA A 178 10.97 1.34 12.92
N THR A 179 10.01 0.48 13.24
CA THR A 179 10.26 -0.91 13.59
C THR A 179 9.85 -1.80 12.41
N ASN A 180 10.78 -2.65 11.97
CA ASN A 180 10.52 -3.61 10.90
C ASN A 180 9.40 -4.58 11.31
N VAL A 181 8.41 -4.76 10.45
CA VAL A 181 7.38 -5.78 10.61
C VAL A 181 7.89 -7.07 9.97
N ALA A 182 8.10 -8.09 10.81
CA ALA A 182 8.49 -9.42 10.32
C ALA A 182 7.34 -10.06 9.53
N PRO A 183 7.56 -10.52 8.28
CA PRO A 183 6.51 -11.15 7.50
C PRO A 183 6.20 -12.55 8.04
N THR A 184 4.94 -12.82 8.34
CA THR A 184 4.44 -14.17 8.68
C THR A 184 4.08 -14.97 7.45
N CYS A 185 3.76 -14.29 6.33
CA CYS A 185 3.44 -14.92 5.04
C CYS A 185 4.68 -15.12 4.13
N GLY A 186 5.87 -14.67 4.56
CA GLY A 186 7.07 -14.69 3.71
C GLY A 186 7.06 -13.60 2.62
N ARG A 187 7.93 -13.76 1.62
CA ARG A 187 8.04 -12.89 0.44
C ARG A 187 8.19 -13.71 -0.83
N PRO A 188 7.75 -13.19 -1.98
CA PRO A 188 7.99 -13.83 -3.27
C PRO A 188 9.43 -13.60 -3.75
N ASP A 189 10.37 -14.44 -3.32
CA ASP A 189 11.81 -14.26 -3.58
C ASP A 189 12.16 -14.21 -5.07
N TRP A 190 11.35 -14.84 -5.95
CA TRP A 190 11.53 -14.79 -7.41
C TRP A 190 11.23 -13.42 -8.03
N LEU A 191 10.71 -12.46 -7.26
CA LEU A 191 10.46 -11.09 -7.68
C LEU A 191 11.48 -10.09 -7.10
N LEU A 192 12.38 -10.54 -6.25
CA LEU A 192 13.45 -9.72 -5.68
C LEU A 192 14.70 -9.75 -6.58
#